data_7b97ed9a4919e3ca44bb2b49273da451
#
_entry.id   7b97ed9a4919e3ca44bb2b49273da451
#
_cell.length_a   1.000
_cell.length_b   1.000
_cell.length_c   1.000
_cell.angle_alpha   90.00
_cell.angle_beta   90.00
_cell.angle_gamma   90.00
#
_symmetry.space_group_name_H-M   'P 1'
#
loop_
_entity.id
_entity.type
_entity.pdbx_description
1 polymer ?
#
loop_
_entity_poly.entity_id
_entity_poly.type
_entity_poly.pdbx_seq_one_letter_code
_entity_poly.pdbx_strand_id
1 'polypeptide(L)'
;PEEMAELFPYIPEALENTQKIADRCEVEIEFGVTKLPKFDVPAPYTSWEYLNKLCYDGLKERYRGDLTELEKRLEYELGVIKTMGYVDYFLIVWDFIRFARDHDIMVGPGRGSAAGSLVSYTLGITKLDPIKYNLLFERFLNPERVSMPDIDVDFCFERRQEVIDYVVEKYGKDRVVQIVTFGTMAARGVIRDVGRVMDLPYAQCDAIAKMIPEELNITIDKALKMNPELKNLYTTDEMVKKLIDMSRRLEGLPRHTSMHAAGVVISQKSVDEYVPLARASDGSIVTQFTMTTLEELGLLKMDFLGLRTLTVIQKAVKLIEKNKGISLDMDHVDYNDKAVYDMLGAGKTEGVFQLESAGMTSFMKELKPESLEDVIAGISLYRPGPMDFIPQYIEGKNNPDSIHFLCPQLEPILSATYGCIVYQEQVMQIVRSLGGYTLGRSDLVRRAMSKKKAAVMEKERQNFVYGNEEEGVPGCINRGISEEVANKIYEQMMDF
;
A
#
# COMPACT_ATOMS: atom_id res chain seq x y z
N PRO A 1 3.90 4.40 43.16
CA PRO A 1 4.16 5.44 44.20
C PRO A 1 4.91 4.88 45.40
N GLU A 2 4.51 3.71 45.92
CA GLU A 2 5.08 3.09 47.12
C GLU A 2 6.58 2.79 46.93
N GLU A 3 6.98 2.16 45.85
CA GLU A 3 8.38 1.87 45.52
C GLU A 3 9.25 3.13 45.44
N MET A 4 8.70 4.23 44.92
CA MET A 4 9.41 5.52 44.85
C MET A 4 9.52 6.14 46.23
N ALA A 5 8.53 5.99 47.11
CA ALA A 5 8.59 6.46 48.48
C ALA A 5 9.64 5.70 49.31
N GLU A 6 9.84 4.41 49.04
CA GLU A 6 10.89 3.61 49.67
C GLU A 6 12.30 4.03 49.19
N LEU A 7 12.44 4.43 47.88
CA LEU A 7 13.72 4.86 47.32
C LEU A 7 14.12 6.28 47.76
N PHE A 8 13.14 7.17 48.01
CA PHE A 8 13.35 8.56 48.38
C PHE A 8 12.70 8.97 49.70
N PRO A 9 12.89 8.21 50.81
CA PRO A 9 12.23 8.47 52.09
C PRO A 9 12.68 9.78 52.78
N TYR A 10 13.80 10.34 52.32
CA TYR A 10 14.44 11.56 52.87
C TYR A 10 13.98 12.83 52.19
N ILE A 11 13.19 12.75 51.10
CA ILE A 11 12.64 13.92 50.39
C ILE A 11 11.19 13.65 49.94
N PRO A 12 10.23 13.53 50.90
CA PRO A 12 8.82 13.26 50.56
C PRO A 12 8.22 14.37 49.66
N GLU A 13 8.66 15.62 49.83
CA GLU A 13 8.19 16.74 49.01
C GLU A 13 8.52 16.57 47.52
N ALA A 14 9.56 15.82 47.15
CA ALA A 14 9.85 15.52 45.76
C ALA A 14 8.75 14.69 45.10
N LEU A 15 8.18 13.73 45.84
CA LEU A 15 7.05 12.91 45.39
C LEU A 15 5.75 13.72 45.36
N GLU A 16 5.49 14.54 46.36
CA GLU A 16 4.33 15.45 46.34
C GLU A 16 4.40 16.44 45.18
N ASN A 17 5.59 16.92 44.86
CA ASN A 17 5.77 17.85 43.76
C ASN A 17 5.50 17.20 42.38
N THR A 18 5.69 15.89 42.19
CA THR A 18 5.29 15.20 40.98
C THR A 18 3.79 15.29 40.76
N GLN A 19 2.99 15.11 41.80
CA GLN A 19 1.54 15.29 41.73
C GLN A 19 1.16 16.77 41.48
N LYS A 20 1.77 17.73 42.18
CA LYS A 20 1.52 19.15 41.94
C LYS A 20 1.87 19.61 40.53
N ILE A 21 2.90 19.01 39.92
CA ILE A 21 3.24 19.27 38.51
C ILE A 21 2.18 18.67 37.60
N ALA A 22 1.78 17.42 37.83
CA ALA A 22 0.73 16.77 37.03
C ALA A 22 -0.60 17.54 37.12
N ASP A 23 -0.99 18.02 38.27
CA ASP A 23 -2.23 18.79 38.51
C ASP A 23 -2.22 20.18 37.77
N ARG A 24 -1.04 20.66 37.39
CA ARG A 24 -0.87 21.91 36.63
C ARG A 24 -0.87 21.68 35.10
N CYS A 25 -0.81 20.43 34.68
CA CYS A 25 -0.77 20.08 33.25
C CYS A 25 -2.20 19.85 32.75
N GLU A 26 -2.63 20.67 31.81
CA GLU A 26 -3.87 20.47 31.04
C GLU A 26 -3.48 20.22 29.60
N VAL A 27 -3.52 18.96 29.17
CA VAL A 27 -3.12 18.56 27.83
C VAL A 27 -4.28 17.84 27.16
N GLU A 28 -4.78 18.41 26.06
CA GLU A 28 -5.72 17.76 25.15
C GLU A 28 -5.01 17.37 23.85
N ILE A 29 -5.13 16.11 23.47
CA ILE A 29 -4.61 15.61 22.19
C ILE A 29 -5.79 15.29 21.29
N GLU A 30 -5.91 16.05 20.19
CA GLU A 30 -6.94 15.80 19.18
C GLU A 30 -6.55 14.63 18.29
N PHE A 31 -7.38 13.59 18.28
CA PHE A 31 -7.26 12.45 17.37
C PHE A 31 -8.27 12.53 16.22
N GLY A 32 -7.88 12.05 15.04
CA GLY A 32 -8.76 11.91 13.89
C GLY A 32 -9.17 13.23 13.22
N VAL A 33 -8.61 14.36 13.62
CA VAL A 33 -8.83 15.67 12.98
C VAL A 33 -7.71 15.96 11.99
N THR A 34 -8.04 16.05 10.72
CA THR A 34 -7.06 16.29 9.65
C THR A 34 -6.37 17.65 9.80
N LYS A 35 -5.04 17.65 9.79
CA LYS A 35 -4.17 18.83 9.95
C LYS A 35 -3.54 19.31 8.63
N LEU A 36 -4.20 19.06 7.51
CA LEU A 36 -3.72 19.40 6.18
C LEU A 36 -3.77 20.92 5.93
N PRO A 37 -2.76 21.52 5.30
CA PRO A 37 -2.81 22.92 4.90
C PRO A 37 -3.89 23.15 3.84
N LYS A 38 -4.40 24.37 3.78
CA LYS A 38 -5.23 24.81 2.65
C LYS A 38 -4.34 25.03 1.44
N PHE A 39 -4.84 24.62 0.28
CA PHE A 39 -4.18 24.90 -0.98
C PHE A 39 -4.54 26.31 -1.47
N ASP A 40 -3.54 27.09 -1.87
CA ASP A 40 -3.75 28.42 -2.44
C ASP A 40 -4.25 28.32 -3.87
N VAL A 41 -5.53 28.64 -4.07
CA VAL A 41 -6.16 28.62 -5.39
C VAL A 41 -6.18 30.00 -6.03
N PRO A 42 -6.15 30.10 -7.38
CA PRO A 42 -6.28 31.37 -8.08
C PRO A 42 -7.66 32.01 -7.83
N ALA A 43 -7.71 33.32 -7.60
CA ALA A 43 -8.96 34.04 -7.50
C ALA A 43 -9.74 33.95 -8.86
N PRO A 44 -11.06 33.85 -8.87
CA PRO A 44 -11.98 33.98 -7.73
C PRO A 44 -12.39 32.65 -7.08
N TYR A 45 -11.71 31.54 -7.37
CA TYR A 45 -12.14 30.19 -6.98
C TYR A 45 -11.93 29.91 -5.48
N THR A 46 -12.82 29.11 -4.91
CA THR A 46 -12.57 28.31 -3.70
C THR A 46 -11.83 27.02 -4.07
N SER A 47 -11.20 26.33 -3.09
CA SER A 47 -10.55 25.03 -3.34
C SER A 47 -11.51 24.04 -4.00
N TRP A 48 -12.78 23.99 -3.56
CA TRP A 48 -13.79 23.13 -4.12
C TRP A 48 -14.12 23.45 -5.60
N GLU A 49 -14.36 24.71 -5.91
CA GLU A 49 -14.65 25.14 -7.29
C GLU A 49 -13.46 24.90 -8.21
N TYR A 50 -12.23 25.12 -7.71
CA TYR A 50 -11.04 24.90 -8.49
C TYR A 50 -10.79 23.41 -8.77
N LEU A 51 -10.98 22.55 -7.77
CA LEU A 51 -10.89 21.10 -7.96
C LEU A 51 -11.90 20.61 -9.02
N ASN A 52 -13.17 21.03 -8.91
CA ASN A 52 -14.20 20.71 -9.88
C ASN A 52 -13.81 21.15 -11.29
N LYS A 53 -13.38 22.43 -11.42
CA LYS A 53 -12.93 22.96 -12.72
C LYS A 53 -11.84 22.09 -13.34
N LEU A 54 -10.79 21.76 -12.60
CA LEU A 54 -9.69 20.94 -13.08
C LEU A 54 -10.16 19.54 -13.50
N CYS A 55 -11.06 18.93 -12.72
CA CYS A 55 -11.58 17.60 -13.02
C CYS A 55 -12.46 17.58 -14.29
N TYR A 56 -13.38 18.56 -14.46
CA TYR A 56 -14.22 18.63 -15.65
C TYR A 56 -13.42 19.02 -16.91
N ASP A 57 -12.42 19.89 -16.79
CA ASP A 57 -11.51 20.20 -17.90
C ASP A 57 -10.73 18.93 -18.30
N GLY A 58 -10.17 18.20 -17.36
CA GLY A 58 -9.47 16.95 -17.61
C GLY A 58 -10.38 15.83 -18.14
N LEU A 59 -11.66 15.77 -17.72
CA LEU A 59 -12.62 14.81 -18.26
C LEU A 59 -12.83 15.02 -19.77
N LYS A 60 -13.03 16.28 -20.18
CA LYS A 60 -13.20 16.67 -21.60
C LYS A 60 -11.94 16.47 -22.43
N GLU A 61 -10.78 16.59 -21.82
CA GLU A 61 -9.50 16.32 -22.49
C GLU A 61 -9.29 14.84 -22.77
N ARG A 62 -9.64 13.96 -21.80
CA ARG A 62 -9.35 12.53 -21.83
C ARG A 62 -10.40 11.69 -22.54
N TYR A 63 -11.66 12.11 -22.53
CA TYR A 63 -12.76 11.37 -23.11
C TYR A 63 -13.44 12.14 -24.24
N ARG A 64 -13.99 11.42 -25.20
CA ARG A 64 -14.76 11.96 -26.34
C ARG A 64 -16.16 11.30 -26.39
N GLY A 65 -17.13 12.00 -26.92
CA GLY A 65 -18.50 11.50 -27.10
C GLY A 65 -19.42 11.85 -25.93
N ASP A 66 -20.35 10.95 -25.60
CA ASP A 66 -21.29 11.14 -24.48
C ASP A 66 -20.58 10.91 -23.14
N LEU A 67 -20.55 11.94 -22.31
CA LEU A 67 -19.90 11.93 -21.01
C LEU A 67 -20.86 11.73 -19.84
N THR A 68 -22.15 11.55 -20.10
CA THR A 68 -23.22 11.56 -19.06
C THR A 68 -22.93 10.59 -17.92
N GLU A 69 -22.54 9.34 -18.21
CA GLU A 69 -22.24 8.35 -17.17
C GLU A 69 -20.93 8.64 -16.45
N LEU A 70 -19.95 9.20 -17.15
CA LEU A 70 -18.67 9.62 -16.57
C LEU A 70 -18.85 10.81 -15.63
N GLU A 71 -19.67 11.77 -16.00
CA GLU A 71 -20.01 12.92 -15.16
C GLU A 71 -20.69 12.49 -13.85
N LYS A 72 -21.63 11.55 -13.92
CA LYS A 72 -22.27 10.97 -12.72
C LYS A 72 -21.26 10.33 -11.77
N ARG A 73 -20.33 9.55 -12.32
CA ARG A 73 -19.25 8.95 -11.53
C ARG A 73 -18.32 10.02 -10.95
N LEU A 74 -17.95 11.02 -11.75
CA LEU A 74 -17.09 12.11 -11.31
C LEU A 74 -17.76 12.92 -10.17
N GLU A 75 -19.03 13.25 -10.29
CA GLU A 75 -19.82 13.92 -9.25
C GLU A 75 -19.87 13.11 -7.96
N TYR A 76 -20.08 11.80 -8.07
CA TYR A 76 -20.08 10.89 -6.92
C TYR A 76 -18.73 10.91 -6.21
N GLU A 77 -17.61 10.71 -6.94
CA GLU A 77 -16.25 10.70 -6.37
C GLU A 77 -15.91 12.05 -5.73
N LEU A 78 -16.20 13.16 -6.42
CA LEU A 78 -16.00 14.51 -5.89
C LEU A 78 -16.82 14.75 -4.62
N GLY A 79 -18.07 14.29 -4.59
CA GLY A 79 -18.95 14.37 -3.42
C GLY A 79 -18.35 13.63 -2.21
N VAL A 80 -17.82 12.45 -2.39
CA VAL A 80 -17.14 11.67 -1.33
C VAL A 80 -15.89 12.41 -0.86
N ILE A 81 -15.03 12.88 -1.77
CA ILE A 81 -13.80 13.62 -1.45
C ILE A 81 -14.12 14.88 -0.63
N LYS A 82 -15.17 15.63 -1.01
CA LYS A 82 -15.62 16.82 -0.27
C LYS A 82 -16.12 16.48 1.13
N THR A 83 -16.97 15.47 1.24
CA THR A 83 -17.56 15.05 2.52
C THR A 83 -16.49 14.55 3.49
N MET A 84 -15.46 13.86 2.99
CA MET A 84 -14.34 13.38 3.79
C MET A 84 -13.28 14.47 4.08
N GLY A 85 -13.41 15.69 3.51
CA GLY A 85 -12.50 16.80 3.76
C GLY A 85 -11.16 16.76 3.03
N TYR A 86 -11.05 16.03 1.91
CA TYR A 86 -9.78 15.81 1.20
C TYR A 86 -9.59 16.66 -0.07
N VAL A 87 -10.39 17.72 -0.25
CA VAL A 87 -10.29 18.61 -1.43
C VAL A 87 -8.87 19.17 -1.58
N ASP A 88 -8.32 19.77 -0.51
CA ASP A 88 -6.98 20.35 -0.53
C ASP A 88 -5.88 19.29 -0.70
N TYR A 89 -6.10 18.06 -0.20
CA TYR A 89 -5.18 16.94 -0.41
C TYR A 89 -4.98 16.62 -1.91
N PHE A 90 -6.07 16.51 -2.66
CA PHE A 90 -6.01 16.27 -4.10
C PHE A 90 -5.34 17.42 -4.85
N LEU A 91 -5.59 18.65 -4.45
CA LEU A 91 -4.96 19.83 -5.04
C LEU A 91 -3.45 19.89 -4.76
N ILE A 92 -3.01 19.52 -3.55
CA ILE A 92 -1.59 19.44 -3.18
C ILE A 92 -0.89 18.36 -4.01
N VAL A 93 -1.49 17.18 -4.12
CA VAL A 93 -0.92 16.07 -4.92
C VAL A 93 -0.85 16.43 -6.41
N TRP A 94 -1.92 17.01 -6.95
CA TRP A 94 -1.96 17.51 -8.32
C TRP A 94 -0.85 18.53 -8.59
N ASP A 95 -0.63 19.45 -7.67
CA ASP A 95 0.32 20.55 -7.83
C ASP A 95 1.77 20.07 -7.90
N PHE A 96 2.23 19.21 -6.98
CA PHE A 96 3.61 18.74 -7.04
C PHE A 96 3.85 17.77 -8.20
N ILE A 97 2.84 17.04 -8.67
CA ILE A 97 2.93 16.24 -9.89
C ILE A 97 3.03 17.13 -11.11
N ARG A 98 2.25 18.23 -11.17
CA ARG A 98 2.34 19.24 -12.22
C ARG A 98 3.72 19.88 -12.23
N PHE A 99 4.23 20.32 -11.07
CA PHE A 99 5.59 20.84 -10.96
C PHE A 99 6.63 19.87 -11.56
N ALA A 100 6.56 18.61 -11.20
CA ALA A 100 7.49 17.61 -11.72
C ALA A 100 7.44 17.52 -13.27
N ARG A 101 6.25 17.52 -13.84
CA ARG A 101 6.05 17.45 -15.31
C ARG A 101 6.54 18.73 -16.00
N ASP A 102 6.22 19.90 -15.45
CA ASP A 102 6.63 21.20 -15.99
C ASP A 102 8.16 21.38 -15.99
N HIS A 103 8.86 20.63 -15.11
CA HIS A 103 10.33 20.61 -14.99
C HIS A 103 10.97 19.37 -15.63
N ASP A 104 10.25 18.64 -16.48
CA ASP A 104 10.74 17.44 -17.17
C ASP A 104 11.31 16.39 -16.17
N ILE A 105 10.64 16.21 -15.03
CA ILE A 105 10.89 15.13 -14.09
C ILE A 105 9.88 14.03 -14.37
N MET A 106 10.34 12.85 -14.79
CA MET A 106 9.44 11.76 -15.12
C MET A 106 8.66 11.28 -13.91
N VAL A 107 7.34 11.18 -14.08
CA VAL A 107 6.38 10.70 -13.08
C VAL A 107 5.78 9.39 -13.57
N GLY A 108 5.65 8.41 -12.68
CA GLY A 108 5.04 7.12 -12.97
C GLY A 108 3.55 7.22 -13.33
N PRO A 109 2.98 6.19 -13.98
CA PRO A 109 1.59 6.20 -14.43
C PRO A 109 0.57 6.10 -13.29
N GLY A 110 1.02 5.90 -12.08
CA GLY A 110 0.23 5.66 -10.88
C GLY A 110 0.42 4.26 -10.32
N ARG A 111 0.05 4.09 -9.07
CA ARG A 111 0.14 2.82 -8.36
C ARG A 111 -0.93 2.71 -7.27
N GLY A 112 -1.06 1.51 -6.70
CA GLY A 112 -1.96 1.27 -5.57
C GLY A 112 -3.44 1.50 -5.91
N SER A 113 -4.19 1.90 -4.91
CA SER A 113 -5.65 2.06 -5.03
C SER A 113 -6.08 3.36 -5.70
N ALA A 114 -5.22 4.38 -5.73
CA ALA A 114 -5.53 5.68 -6.33
C ALA A 114 -5.86 5.60 -7.84
N ALA A 115 -5.36 4.56 -8.53
CA ALA A 115 -5.70 4.28 -9.92
C ALA A 115 -7.21 3.97 -10.13
N GLY A 116 -7.96 3.63 -9.07
CA GLY A 116 -9.41 3.42 -9.13
C GLY A 116 -10.23 4.70 -9.16
N SER A 117 -9.62 5.87 -8.99
CA SER A 117 -10.30 7.17 -8.96
C SER A 117 -10.33 7.87 -10.32
N LEU A 118 -11.53 8.21 -10.78
CA LEU A 118 -11.71 9.04 -11.96
C LEU A 118 -11.23 10.48 -11.71
N VAL A 119 -11.37 10.99 -10.49
CA VAL A 119 -10.80 12.28 -10.08
C VAL A 119 -9.28 12.26 -10.22
N SER A 120 -8.60 11.23 -9.72
CA SER A 120 -7.14 11.11 -9.88
C SER A 120 -6.70 11.05 -11.35
N TYR A 121 -7.49 10.37 -12.19
CA TYR A 121 -7.23 10.27 -13.62
C TYR A 121 -7.45 11.60 -14.35
N THR A 122 -8.55 12.29 -14.11
CA THR A 122 -8.86 13.58 -14.74
C THR A 122 -7.88 14.69 -14.32
N LEU A 123 -7.41 14.67 -13.08
CA LEU A 123 -6.34 15.56 -12.60
C LEU A 123 -4.96 15.21 -13.16
N GLY A 124 -4.82 14.05 -13.81
CA GLY A 124 -3.52 13.56 -14.26
C GLY A 124 -2.62 13.07 -13.12
N ILE A 125 -3.13 12.86 -11.92
CA ILE A 125 -2.40 12.21 -10.83
C ILE A 125 -2.04 10.78 -11.26
N THR A 126 -2.98 10.08 -11.87
CA THR A 126 -2.75 8.77 -12.51
C THR A 126 -2.95 8.86 -14.02
N LYS A 127 -2.33 7.93 -14.76
CA LYS A 127 -2.44 7.81 -16.22
C LYS A 127 -3.20 6.53 -16.63
N LEU A 128 -3.70 5.77 -15.66
CA LEU A 128 -4.51 4.58 -15.89
C LEU A 128 -5.98 4.96 -15.89
N ASP A 129 -6.68 4.63 -16.97
CA ASP A 129 -8.12 4.88 -17.12
C ASP A 129 -8.91 3.88 -16.25
N PRO A 130 -9.56 4.35 -15.15
CA PRO A 130 -10.30 3.47 -14.26
C PRO A 130 -11.55 2.85 -14.90
N ILE A 131 -12.09 3.47 -15.96
CA ILE A 131 -13.25 2.97 -16.69
C ILE A 131 -12.84 1.80 -17.58
N LYS A 132 -11.77 1.98 -18.35
CA LYS A 132 -11.24 0.94 -19.24
C LYS A 132 -10.92 -0.36 -18.49
N TYR A 133 -10.36 -0.25 -17.30
CA TYR A 133 -9.95 -1.40 -16.49
C TYR A 133 -10.96 -1.79 -15.40
N ASN A 134 -12.15 -1.18 -15.41
CA ASN A 134 -13.23 -1.45 -14.45
C ASN A 134 -12.75 -1.39 -12.97
N LEU A 135 -11.95 -0.37 -12.65
CA LEU A 135 -11.42 -0.15 -11.31
C LEU A 135 -12.44 0.53 -10.40
N LEU A 136 -12.40 0.17 -9.11
CA LEU A 136 -13.39 0.61 -8.13
C LEU A 136 -12.84 1.74 -7.25
N PHE A 137 -13.57 2.85 -7.18
CA PHE A 137 -13.22 4.02 -6.36
C PHE A 137 -13.24 3.69 -4.85
N GLU A 138 -14.18 2.86 -4.41
CA GLU A 138 -14.36 2.49 -3.01
C GLU A 138 -13.18 1.68 -2.44
N ARG A 139 -12.35 1.09 -3.31
CA ARG A 139 -11.07 0.51 -2.89
C ARG A 139 -10.07 1.57 -2.44
N PHE A 140 -10.13 2.76 -3.02
CA PHE A 140 -9.28 3.91 -2.70
C PHE A 140 -9.87 4.74 -1.56
N LEU A 141 -11.04 5.35 -1.76
CA LEU A 141 -11.78 6.09 -0.75
C LEU A 141 -13.14 5.45 -0.51
N ASN A 142 -13.40 5.07 0.74
CA ASN A 142 -14.61 4.39 1.13
C ASN A 142 -15.36 5.23 2.18
N PRO A 143 -16.56 5.77 1.85
CA PRO A 143 -17.33 6.57 2.78
C PRO A 143 -17.81 5.79 4.02
N GLU A 144 -17.92 4.46 3.92
CA GLU A 144 -18.29 3.58 5.05
C GLU A 144 -17.09 3.29 5.97
N ARG A 145 -15.92 3.83 5.65
CA ARG A 145 -14.70 3.68 6.43
C ARG A 145 -13.97 5.01 6.56
N VAL A 146 -13.81 5.47 7.78
CA VAL A 146 -12.93 6.61 8.07
C VAL A 146 -11.47 6.15 7.87
N SER A 147 -10.88 6.50 6.73
CA SER A 147 -9.45 6.30 6.45
C SER A 147 -8.93 7.43 5.61
N MET A 148 -7.69 7.82 5.88
CA MET A 148 -7.01 8.84 5.09
C MET A 148 -6.69 8.30 3.69
N PRO A 149 -6.72 9.15 2.63
CA PRO A 149 -6.23 8.79 1.31
C PRO A 149 -4.72 8.58 1.35
N ASP A 150 -4.24 7.63 0.55
CA ASP A 150 -2.82 7.34 0.39
C ASP A 150 -2.51 7.28 -1.11
N ILE A 151 -1.98 8.37 -1.65
CA ILE A 151 -1.58 8.47 -3.05
C ILE A 151 -0.06 8.40 -3.11
N ASP A 152 0.43 7.21 -3.44
CA ASP A 152 1.84 6.99 -3.72
C ASP A 152 2.20 7.50 -5.11
N VAL A 153 3.26 8.30 -5.23
CA VAL A 153 3.74 8.81 -6.51
C VAL A 153 5.18 8.42 -6.75
N ASP A 154 5.40 7.75 -7.89
CA ASP A 154 6.74 7.38 -8.35
C ASP A 154 7.35 8.52 -9.18
N PHE A 155 8.54 8.98 -8.79
CA PHE A 155 9.34 9.98 -9.51
C PHE A 155 10.65 9.38 -10.02
N CYS A 156 11.24 10.02 -11.02
CA CYS A 156 12.62 9.78 -11.40
C CYS A 156 13.52 9.78 -10.15
N PHE A 157 14.24 8.69 -9.92
CA PHE A 157 15.04 8.49 -8.71
C PHE A 157 16.07 9.61 -8.48
N GLU A 158 16.72 10.07 -9.54
CA GLU A 158 17.79 11.08 -9.45
C GLU A 158 17.25 12.48 -9.16
N ARG A 159 16.01 12.79 -9.60
CA ARG A 159 15.44 14.15 -9.51
C ARG A 159 14.28 14.27 -8.53
N ARG A 160 13.93 13.20 -7.82
CA ARG A 160 12.88 13.20 -6.79
C ARG A 160 13.07 14.31 -5.76
N GLN A 161 14.32 14.56 -5.35
CA GLN A 161 14.63 15.56 -4.34
C GLN A 161 14.18 16.98 -4.76
N GLU A 162 14.25 17.32 -6.03
CA GLU A 162 13.78 18.62 -6.53
C GLU A 162 12.27 18.82 -6.28
N VAL A 163 11.47 17.77 -6.34
CA VAL A 163 10.03 17.83 -6.04
C VAL A 163 9.79 18.03 -4.54
N ILE A 164 10.57 17.36 -3.69
CA ILE A 164 10.49 17.56 -2.23
C ILE A 164 10.91 19.00 -1.87
N ASP A 165 11.98 19.49 -2.47
CA ASP A 165 12.48 20.86 -2.26
C ASP A 165 11.43 21.90 -2.66
N TYR A 166 10.74 21.70 -3.78
CA TYR A 166 9.60 22.53 -4.19
C TYR A 166 8.49 22.57 -3.13
N VAL A 167 8.12 21.39 -2.58
CA VAL A 167 7.10 21.32 -1.54
C VAL A 167 7.55 22.02 -0.26
N VAL A 168 8.82 21.87 0.13
CA VAL A 168 9.42 22.56 1.27
C VAL A 168 9.43 24.07 1.06
N GLU A 169 9.76 24.55 -0.14
CA GLU A 169 9.75 25.99 -0.47
C GLU A 169 8.32 26.54 -0.43
N LYS A 170 7.35 25.81 -0.99
CA LYS A 170 5.95 26.24 -1.09
C LYS A 170 5.23 26.31 0.26
N TYR A 171 5.39 25.29 1.10
CA TYR A 171 4.64 25.17 2.37
C TYR A 171 5.42 25.62 3.61
N GLY A 172 6.75 25.75 3.52
CA GLY A 172 7.63 26.16 4.61
C GLY A 172 8.41 25.00 5.23
N LYS A 173 9.66 25.26 5.61
CA LYS A 173 10.58 24.28 6.22
C LYS A 173 10.12 23.77 7.59
N ASP A 174 9.30 24.55 8.28
CA ASP A 174 8.70 24.23 9.57
C ASP A 174 7.44 23.35 9.45
N ARG A 175 6.83 23.30 8.26
CA ARG A 175 5.58 22.57 7.98
C ARG A 175 5.77 21.31 7.15
N VAL A 176 6.96 21.12 6.60
CA VAL A 176 7.30 19.95 5.76
C VAL A 176 8.45 19.20 6.40
N VAL A 177 8.16 18.04 6.99
CA VAL A 177 9.12 17.27 7.78
C VAL A 177 9.10 15.80 7.38
N GLN A 178 10.27 15.19 7.34
CA GLN A 178 10.40 13.76 7.04
C GLN A 178 9.95 12.90 8.23
N ILE A 179 9.45 11.71 7.94
CA ILE A 179 8.94 10.77 8.94
C ILE A 179 10.09 9.90 9.44
N VAL A 180 10.15 9.66 10.76
CA VAL A 180 11.07 8.71 11.37
C VAL A 180 10.61 7.27 11.11
N THR A 181 11.57 6.37 10.98
CA THR A 181 11.35 4.91 11.09
C THR A 181 12.26 4.33 12.15
N PHE A 182 11.81 3.26 12.80
CA PHE A 182 12.61 2.52 13.77
C PHE A 182 13.04 1.19 13.18
N GLY A 183 14.34 0.98 13.06
CA GLY A 183 14.89 -0.33 12.81
C GLY A 183 14.80 -1.17 14.09
N THR A 184 14.17 -2.34 14.01
CA THR A 184 14.03 -3.27 15.14
C THR A 184 15.08 -4.36 15.10
N MET A 185 15.34 -4.99 16.25
CA MET A 185 16.19 -6.17 16.35
C MET A 185 15.43 -7.38 15.79
N ALA A 186 15.65 -7.68 14.49
CA ALA A 186 15.08 -8.86 13.87
C ALA A 186 15.82 -10.13 14.31
N ALA A 187 15.17 -11.29 14.21
CA ALA A 187 15.63 -12.59 14.73
C ALA A 187 17.09 -12.92 14.40
N ARG A 188 17.54 -12.79 13.15
CA ARG A 188 18.94 -13.04 12.77
C ARG A 188 19.91 -11.98 13.31
N GLY A 189 19.47 -10.73 13.36
CA GLY A 189 20.29 -9.60 13.82
C GLY A 189 20.52 -9.66 15.33
N VAL A 190 19.46 -9.90 16.10
CA VAL A 190 19.54 -9.91 17.55
C VAL A 190 20.44 -11.04 18.07
N ILE A 191 20.47 -12.20 17.42
CA ILE A 191 21.39 -13.31 17.80
C ILE A 191 22.85 -12.87 17.66
N ARG A 192 23.20 -12.18 16.58
CA ARG A 192 24.58 -11.67 16.38
C ARG A 192 24.92 -10.57 17.38
N ASP A 193 23.97 -9.66 17.65
CA ASP A 193 24.20 -8.56 18.59
C ASP A 193 24.35 -9.07 20.04
N VAL A 194 23.47 -9.98 20.49
CA VAL A 194 23.56 -10.58 21.82
C VAL A 194 24.82 -11.44 21.95
N GLY A 195 25.14 -12.23 20.91
CA GLY A 195 26.36 -13.03 20.89
C GLY A 195 27.61 -12.18 21.03
N ARG A 196 27.66 -11.03 20.38
CA ARG A 196 28.79 -10.07 20.53
C ARG A 196 28.91 -9.53 21.96
N VAL A 197 27.76 -9.20 22.60
CA VAL A 197 27.75 -8.72 24.01
C VAL A 197 28.14 -9.83 25.00
N MET A 198 27.86 -11.09 24.63
CA MET A 198 28.24 -12.25 25.43
C MET A 198 29.67 -12.72 25.13
N ASP A 199 30.48 -11.97 24.35
CA ASP A 199 31.82 -12.30 23.89
C ASP A 199 31.95 -13.67 23.17
N LEU A 200 30.87 -14.08 22.48
CA LEU A 200 30.85 -15.30 21.68
C LEU A 200 31.55 -15.07 20.33
N PRO A 201 32.22 -16.10 19.78
CA PRO A 201 32.85 -16.01 18.46
C PRO A 201 31.81 -15.67 17.38
N TYR A 202 32.06 -14.67 16.53
CA TYR A 202 31.17 -14.24 15.47
C TYR A 202 30.72 -15.40 14.56
N ALA A 203 31.67 -16.30 14.20
CA ALA A 203 31.37 -17.46 13.35
C ALA A 203 30.31 -18.38 13.96
N GLN A 204 30.33 -18.58 15.29
CA GLN A 204 29.33 -19.38 15.99
C GLN A 204 27.97 -18.69 15.98
N CYS A 205 27.93 -17.41 16.30
CA CYS A 205 26.68 -16.62 16.28
C CYS A 205 26.08 -16.53 14.87
N ASP A 206 26.91 -16.38 13.85
CA ASP A 206 26.49 -16.33 12.45
C ASP A 206 25.96 -17.68 11.96
N ALA A 207 26.57 -18.78 12.37
CA ALA A 207 26.07 -20.12 12.08
C ALA A 207 24.66 -20.34 12.67
N ILE A 208 24.45 -19.96 13.94
CA ILE A 208 23.13 -20.04 14.59
C ILE A 208 22.12 -19.11 13.90
N ALA A 209 22.50 -17.87 13.58
CA ALA A 209 21.63 -16.93 12.90
C ALA A 209 21.21 -17.42 11.50
N LYS A 210 22.08 -18.13 10.79
CA LYS A 210 21.77 -18.74 9.47
C LYS A 210 20.81 -19.92 9.54
N MET A 211 20.65 -20.56 10.71
CA MET A 211 19.64 -21.61 10.90
C MET A 211 18.20 -21.04 10.98
N ILE A 212 18.05 -19.72 11.17
CA ILE A 212 16.74 -19.08 11.09
C ILE A 212 16.31 -19.03 9.63
N PRO A 213 15.12 -19.58 9.27
CA PRO A 213 14.60 -19.57 7.90
C PRO A 213 14.49 -18.17 7.30
N GLU A 214 14.58 -18.08 5.96
CA GLU A 214 14.38 -16.82 5.21
C GLU A 214 12.89 -16.60 4.93
N GLU A 215 12.14 -16.30 5.99
CA GLU A 215 10.72 -16.00 5.92
C GLU A 215 10.47 -14.57 6.40
N LEU A 216 9.56 -13.86 5.75
CA LEU A 216 9.19 -12.51 6.14
C LEU A 216 8.58 -12.50 7.56
N ASN A 217 9.06 -11.60 8.40
CA ASN A 217 8.64 -11.46 9.80
C ASN A 217 8.83 -12.75 10.63
N ILE A 218 9.86 -13.56 10.30
CA ILE A 218 10.23 -14.71 11.10
C ILE A 218 10.63 -14.27 12.52
N THR A 219 10.10 -14.95 13.53
CA THR A 219 10.53 -14.80 14.93
C THR A 219 11.39 -15.96 15.36
N ILE A 220 12.18 -15.77 16.42
CA ILE A 220 12.99 -16.84 17.00
C ILE A 220 12.12 -18.02 17.41
N ASP A 221 10.96 -17.77 18.04
CA ASP A 221 10.01 -18.83 18.44
C ASP A 221 9.47 -19.62 17.24
N LYS A 222 9.18 -18.95 16.15
CA LYS A 222 8.74 -19.59 14.90
C LYS A 222 9.87 -20.41 14.29
N ALA A 223 11.08 -19.85 14.25
CA ALA A 223 12.28 -20.54 13.76
C ALA A 223 12.59 -21.82 14.55
N LEU A 224 12.47 -21.80 15.88
CA LEU A 224 12.62 -22.96 16.74
C LEU A 224 11.59 -24.09 16.46
N LYS A 225 10.40 -23.72 15.99
CA LYS A 225 9.38 -24.70 15.57
C LYS A 225 9.65 -25.28 14.19
N MET A 226 10.20 -24.46 13.29
CA MET A 226 10.40 -24.81 11.88
C MET A 226 11.73 -25.55 11.63
N ASN A 227 12.78 -25.25 12.38
CA ASN A 227 14.10 -25.84 12.19
C ASN A 227 14.45 -26.81 13.35
N PRO A 228 14.40 -28.14 13.12
CA PRO A 228 14.72 -29.14 14.13
C PRO A 228 16.16 -29.08 14.64
N GLU A 229 17.12 -28.69 13.78
CA GLU A 229 18.53 -28.57 14.15
C GLU A 229 18.74 -27.40 15.15
N LEU A 230 18.15 -26.24 14.87
CA LEU A 230 18.15 -25.10 15.78
C LEU A 230 17.50 -25.45 17.13
N LYS A 231 16.38 -26.17 17.08
CA LYS A 231 15.70 -26.66 18.29
C LYS A 231 16.55 -27.64 19.09
N ASN A 232 17.26 -28.54 18.41
CA ASN A 232 18.16 -29.49 19.07
C ASN A 232 19.30 -28.76 19.78
N LEU A 233 19.98 -27.83 19.09
CA LEU A 233 21.03 -27.01 19.72
C LEU A 233 20.51 -26.21 20.92
N TYR A 234 19.33 -25.60 20.80
CA TYR A 234 18.70 -24.90 21.92
C TYR A 234 18.45 -25.78 23.14
N THR A 235 18.18 -27.09 22.95
CA THR A 235 17.89 -28.02 24.06
C THR A 235 19.13 -28.70 24.63
N THR A 236 20.21 -28.84 23.85
CA THR A 236 21.40 -29.62 24.21
C THR A 236 22.61 -28.77 24.58
N ASP A 237 22.67 -27.52 24.14
CA ASP A 237 23.80 -26.62 24.39
C ASP A 237 23.35 -25.44 25.28
N GLU A 238 23.85 -25.39 26.51
CA GLU A 238 23.52 -24.38 27.52
C GLU A 238 23.90 -22.96 27.07
N MET A 239 25.02 -22.80 26.29
CA MET A 239 25.44 -21.52 25.78
C MET A 239 24.46 -21.02 24.70
N VAL A 240 24.09 -21.90 23.75
CA VAL A 240 23.10 -21.59 22.71
C VAL A 240 21.74 -21.27 23.33
N LYS A 241 21.34 -22.02 24.35
CA LYS A 241 20.12 -21.75 25.08
C LYS A 241 20.11 -20.35 25.69
N LYS A 242 21.18 -19.99 26.40
CA LYS A 242 21.31 -18.65 27.00
C LYS A 242 21.31 -17.53 25.94
N LEU A 243 22.02 -17.74 24.83
CA LEU A 243 22.03 -16.81 23.71
C LEU A 243 20.63 -16.60 23.13
N ILE A 244 19.90 -17.68 22.87
CA ILE A 244 18.55 -17.63 22.28
C ILE A 244 17.56 -17.03 23.28
N ASP A 245 17.56 -17.41 24.55
CA ASP A 245 16.66 -16.88 25.56
C ASP A 245 16.85 -15.37 25.79
N MET A 246 18.10 -14.90 25.78
CA MET A 246 18.39 -13.47 25.83
C MET A 246 17.95 -12.74 24.55
N SER A 247 18.20 -13.35 23.39
CA SER A 247 17.78 -12.81 22.10
C SER A 247 16.27 -12.67 21.99
N ARG A 248 15.49 -13.65 22.47
CA ARG A 248 14.01 -13.59 22.51
C ARG A 248 13.48 -12.42 23.33
N ARG A 249 14.17 -12.03 24.39
CA ARG A 249 13.78 -10.87 25.23
C ARG A 249 14.02 -9.53 24.54
N LEU A 250 14.96 -9.47 23.61
CA LEU A 250 15.34 -8.26 22.89
C LEU A 250 14.77 -8.21 21.47
N GLU A 251 14.28 -9.34 20.94
CA GLU A 251 13.66 -9.42 19.62
C GLU A 251 12.50 -8.42 19.49
N GLY A 252 12.47 -7.67 18.40
CA GLY A 252 11.43 -6.69 18.11
C GLY A 252 11.63 -5.33 18.77
N LEU A 253 12.55 -5.18 19.74
CA LEU A 253 12.83 -3.87 20.33
C LEU A 253 13.49 -2.92 19.32
N PRO A 254 13.21 -1.60 19.38
CA PRO A 254 13.90 -0.61 18.56
C PRO A 254 15.42 -0.64 18.79
N ARG A 255 16.18 -0.59 17.70
CA ARG A 255 17.64 -0.59 17.71
C ARG A 255 18.24 0.75 17.30
N HIS A 256 17.70 1.33 16.25
CA HIS A 256 18.15 2.62 15.72
C HIS A 256 17.01 3.33 15.02
N THR A 257 17.15 4.63 14.87
CA THR A 257 16.26 5.48 14.07
C THR A 257 16.81 5.65 12.67
N SER A 258 15.92 5.73 11.70
CA SER A 258 16.18 6.03 10.29
C SER A 258 15.12 6.99 9.78
N MET A 259 15.32 7.55 8.60
CA MET A 259 14.29 8.30 7.90
C MET A 259 13.45 7.38 7.03
N HIS A 260 12.16 7.68 6.91
CA HIS A 260 11.30 7.00 5.95
C HIS A 260 11.80 7.27 4.52
N ALA A 261 11.82 6.22 3.68
CA ALA A 261 12.43 6.33 2.35
C ALA A 261 11.72 7.31 1.41
N ALA A 262 10.42 7.58 1.64
CA ALA A 262 9.57 8.37 0.75
C ALA A 262 8.61 9.33 1.46
N GLY A 263 8.22 9.03 2.70
CA GLY A 263 7.14 9.72 3.41
C GLY A 263 7.58 11.06 4.00
N VAL A 264 6.79 12.09 3.67
CA VAL A 264 6.92 13.44 4.19
C VAL A 264 5.57 13.88 4.74
N VAL A 265 5.57 14.54 5.89
CA VAL A 265 4.37 15.20 6.44
C VAL A 265 4.30 16.62 5.94
N ILE A 266 3.12 17.06 5.52
CA ILE A 266 2.81 18.46 5.23
C ILE A 266 1.68 18.88 6.16
N SER A 267 1.91 19.89 7.02
CA SER A 267 0.95 20.34 8.03
C SER A 267 0.48 21.76 7.86
N GLN A 268 -0.68 22.06 8.44
CA GLN A 268 -1.29 23.40 8.40
C GLN A 268 -0.48 24.43 9.18
N LYS A 269 0.05 24.05 10.36
CA LYS A 269 0.94 24.87 11.19
C LYS A 269 2.31 24.22 11.24
N SER A 270 3.25 24.84 11.95
CA SER A 270 4.56 24.20 12.21
C SER A 270 4.38 22.80 12.83
N VAL A 271 5.14 21.81 12.33
CA VAL A 271 4.98 20.41 12.74
C VAL A 271 5.24 20.19 14.22
N ASP A 272 6.11 21.02 14.85
CA ASP A 272 6.42 20.94 16.27
C ASP A 272 5.27 21.41 17.18
N GLU A 273 4.25 22.07 16.63
CA GLU A 273 2.99 22.33 17.36
C GLU A 273 2.13 21.06 17.52
N TYR A 274 2.38 20.02 16.71
CA TYR A 274 1.60 18.80 16.71
C TYR A 274 2.37 17.61 17.28
N VAL A 275 3.65 17.49 16.97
CA VAL A 275 4.49 16.33 17.33
C VAL A 275 5.93 16.78 17.63
N PRO A 276 6.62 16.09 18.56
CA PRO A 276 8.02 16.37 18.83
C PRO A 276 8.89 16.01 17.62
N LEU A 277 9.93 16.82 17.39
CA LEU A 277 10.90 16.66 16.32
C LEU A 277 12.26 16.19 16.86
N ALA A 278 13.02 15.51 16.01
CA ALA A 278 14.38 15.09 16.28
C ALA A 278 15.30 15.49 15.12
N ARG A 279 16.60 15.50 15.39
CA ARG A 279 17.63 15.69 14.38
C ARG A 279 18.21 14.33 14.03
N ALA A 280 18.14 13.93 12.75
CA ALA A 280 18.78 12.73 12.24
C ALA A 280 20.31 12.88 12.18
N SER A 281 21.01 11.78 11.94
CA SER A 281 22.49 11.74 11.90
C SER A 281 23.10 12.61 10.79
N ASP A 282 22.39 12.84 9.70
CA ASP A 282 22.77 13.73 8.60
C ASP A 282 22.39 15.21 8.83
N GLY A 283 21.78 15.53 10.00
CA GLY A 283 21.39 16.87 10.38
C GLY A 283 19.96 17.27 9.94
N SER A 284 19.27 16.44 9.18
CA SER A 284 17.87 16.68 8.76
C SER A 284 16.92 16.61 9.96
N ILE A 285 15.79 17.30 9.85
CA ILE A 285 14.73 17.27 10.87
C ILE A 285 13.74 16.16 10.51
N VAL A 286 13.41 15.34 11.51
CA VAL A 286 12.45 14.23 11.40
C VAL A 286 11.45 14.26 12.55
N THR A 287 10.27 13.69 12.33
CA THR A 287 9.32 13.49 13.44
C THR A 287 9.88 12.47 14.43
N GLN A 288 9.48 12.52 15.70
CA GLN A 288 9.80 11.46 16.67
C GLN A 288 8.75 10.33 16.68
N PHE A 289 7.59 10.55 16.04
CA PHE A 289 6.55 9.55 15.92
C PHE A 289 6.57 8.90 14.54
N THR A 290 6.23 7.60 14.50
CA THR A 290 6.11 6.83 13.26
C THR A 290 4.83 7.18 12.51
N MET A 291 4.76 6.77 11.26
CA MET A 291 3.63 7.01 10.36
C MET A 291 2.26 6.71 10.98
N THR A 292 2.10 5.57 11.64
CA THR A 292 0.81 5.17 12.25
C THR A 292 0.33 6.17 13.29
N THR A 293 1.23 6.62 14.18
CA THR A 293 0.91 7.62 15.20
C THR A 293 0.61 8.99 14.58
N LEU A 294 1.33 9.37 13.53
CA LEU A 294 1.07 10.62 12.81
C LEU A 294 -0.31 10.62 12.15
N GLU A 295 -0.73 9.50 11.57
CA GLU A 295 -2.07 9.32 11.01
C GLU A 295 -3.15 9.45 12.07
N GLU A 296 -2.98 8.84 13.26
CA GLU A 296 -3.90 8.96 14.39
C GLU A 296 -4.06 10.41 14.86
N LEU A 297 -2.98 11.20 14.79
CA LEU A 297 -2.97 12.63 15.11
C LEU A 297 -3.49 13.52 13.96
N GLY A 298 -3.92 12.94 12.84
CA GLY A 298 -4.48 13.67 11.70
C GLY A 298 -3.45 14.29 10.75
N LEU A 299 -2.17 13.94 10.90
CA LEU A 299 -1.11 14.37 9.99
C LEU A 299 -1.03 13.42 8.80
N LEU A 300 -1.22 13.95 7.59
CA LEU A 300 -1.19 13.17 6.37
C LEU A 300 0.22 13.01 5.83
N LYS A 301 0.55 11.78 5.48
CA LYS A 301 1.76 11.42 4.75
C LYS A 301 1.59 11.70 3.26
N MET A 302 2.61 12.24 2.63
CA MET A 302 2.76 12.32 1.18
C MET A 302 3.96 11.48 0.77
N ASP A 303 3.76 10.53 -0.13
CA ASP A 303 4.82 9.61 -0.55
C ASP A 303 5.46 10.03 -1.87
N PHE A 304 6.73 10.42 -1.77
CA PHE A 304 7.59 10.74 -2.91
C PHE A 304 8.52 9.56 -3.18
N LEU A 305 8.07 8.57 -3.94
CA LEU A 305 8.85 7.38 -4.23
C LEU A 305 9.87 7.63 -5.34
N GLY A 306 11.07 7.10 -5.19
CA GLY A 306 12.11 7.16 -6.23
C GLY A 306 12.18 5.84 -6.98
N LEU A 307 11.80 5.82 -8.25
CA LEU A 307 11.84 4.62 -9.09
C LEU A 307 12.95 4.71 -10.14
N ARG A 308 13.97 3.84 -10.01
CA ARG A 308 15.12 3.81 -10.93
C ARG A 308 14.73 3.50 -12.38
N THR A 309 13.71 2.67 -12.58
CA THR A 309 13.20 2.34 -13.92
C THR A 309 12.69 3.57 -14.64
N LEU A 310 12.04 4.52 -13.97
CA LEU A 310 11.65 5.80 -14.59
C LEU A 310 12.86 6.60 -15.04
N THR A 311 13.94 6.62 -14.28
CA THR A 311 15.19 7.27 -14.65
C THR A 311 15.79 6.63 -15.91
N VAL A 312 15.81 5.30 -16.00
CA VAL A 312 16.30 4.56 -17.17
C VAL A 312 15.47 4.88 -18.40
N ILE A 313 14.13 4.84 -18.29
CA ILE A 313 13.22 5.18 -19.38
C ILE A 313 13.45 6.62 -19.85
N GLN A 314 13.50 7.59 -18.94
CA GLN A 314 13.72 9.00 -19.27
C GLN A 314 15.04 9.22 -20.01
N LYS A 315 16.13 8.59 -19.53
CA LYS A 315 17.44 8.67 -20.17
C LYS A 315 17.41 8.01 -21.56
N ALA A 316 16.75 6.87 -21.71
CA ALA A 316 16.62 6.19 -23.01
C ALA A 316 15.85 7.05 -24.02
N VAL A 317 14.73 7.64 -23.63
CA VAL A 317 13.94 8.55 -24.48
C VAL A 317 14.79 9.73 -24.95
N LYS A 318 15.51 10.40 -24.03
CA LYS A 318 16.41 11.53 -24.37
C LYS A 318 17.57 11.13 -25.28
N LEU A 319 18.12 9.94 -25.10
CA LEU A 319 19.19 9.43 -25.98
C LEU A 319 18.67 9.10 -27.38
N ILE A 320 17.47 8.55 -27.50
CA ILE A 320 16.81 8.29 -28.79
C ILE A 320 16.54 9.60 -29.52
N GLU A 321 15.98 10.59 -28.83
CA GLU A 321 15.73 11.91 -29.39
C GLU A 321 17.03 12.56 -29.89
N LYS A 322 18.07 12.57 -29.05
CA LYS A 322 19.38 13.13 -29.39
C LYS A 322 20.05 12.45 -30.59
N ASN A 323 19.99 11.12 -30.66
CA ASN A 323 20.77 10.34 -31.62
C ASN A 323 20.00 10.05 -32.92
N LYS A 324 18.66 10.01 -32.84
CA LYS A 324 17.79 9.64 -33.98
C LYS A 324 16.80 10.74 -34.37
N GLY A 325 16.67 11.81 -33.60
CA GLY A 325 15.69 12.87 -33.83
C GLY A 325 14.23 12.41 -33.65
N ILE A 326 14.02 11.27 -32.97
CA ILE A 326 12.68 10.71 -32.75
C ILE A 326 12.24 11.08 -31.32
N SER A 327 11.16 11.84 -31.22
CA SER A 327 10.48 12.08 -29.93
C SER A 327 9.53 10.94 -29.62
N LEU A 328 9.71 10.30 -28.48
CA LEU A 328 8.85 9.22 -27.98
C LEU A 328 7.94 9.75 -26.89
N ASP A 329 6.63 9.64 -27.11
CA ASP A 329 5.62 9.88 -26.08
C ASP A 329 5.30 8.57 -25.35
N MET A 330 5.77 8.46 -24.09
CA MET A 330 5.56 7.26 -23.28
C MET A 330 4.11 7.13 -22.77
N ASP A 331 3.28 8.16 -22.90
CA ASP A 331 1.87 8.10 -22.53
C ASP A 331 0.99 7.49 -23.62
N HIS A 332 1.49 7.44 -24.87
CA HIS A 332 0.78 6.92 -26.04
C HIS A 332 1.51 5.74 -26.71
N VAL A 333 2.21 4.93 -25.92
CA VAL A 333 2.86 3.70 -26.39
C VAL A 333 1.81 2.69 -26.83
N ASP A 334 2.04 2.05 -28.00
CA ASP A 334 1.22 0.92 -28.43
C ASP A 334 1.60 -0.35 -27.64
N TYR A 335 0.65 -0.85 -26.84
CA TYR A 335 0.81 -2.07 -26.05
C TYR A 335 0.46 -3.35 -26.84
N ASN A 336 0.24 -3.28 -28.16
CA ASN A 336 -0.10 -4.44 -29.00
C ASN A 336 1.10 -4.98 -29.79
N ASP A 337 2.32 -4.57 -29.45
CA ASP A 337 3.53 -5.07 -30.14
C ASP A 337 3.80 -6.54 -29.77
N LYS A 338 3.45 -7.43 -30.72
CA LYS A 338 3.64 -8.88 -30.59
C LYS A 338 5.09 -9.26 -30.29
N ALA A 339 6.08 -8.55 -30.82
CA ALA A 339 7.49 -8.88 -30.60
C ALA A 339 7.88 -8.77 -29.11
N VAL A 340 7.26 -7.86 -28.36
CA VAL A 340 7.46 -7.73 -26.93
C VAL A 340 6.91 -8.96 -26.20
N TYR A 341 5.71 -9.41 -26.52
CA TYR A 341 5.12 -10.60 -25.89
C TYR A 341 5.86 -11.89 -26.25
N ASP A 342 6.29 -12.05 -27.49
CA ASP A 342 7.13 -13.16 -27.92
C ASP A 342 8.47 -13.19 -27.14
N MET A 343 9.06 -12.03 -26.90
CA MET A 343 10.27 -11.89 -26.09
C MET A 343 10.02 -12.33 -24.63
N LEU A 344 8.92 -11.88 -24.00
CA LEU A 344 8.54 -12.25 -22.63
C LEU A 344 8.23 -13.76 -22.55
N GLY A 345 7.47 -14.31 -23.48
CA GLY A 345 7.14 -15.73 -23.58
C GLY A 345 8.35 -16.63 -23.86
N ALA A 346 9.40 -16.10 -24.47
CA ALA A 346 10.69 -16.79 -24.59
C ALA A 346 11.54 -16.73 -23.32
N GLY A 347 11.09 -15.99 -22.29
CA GLY A 347 11.80 -15.80 -21.03
C GLY A 347 13.03 -14.88 -21.14
N LYS A 348 13.06 -14.00 -22.11
CA LYS A 348 14.10 -12.96 -22.25
C LYS A 348 13.70 -11.73 -21.44
N THR A 349 13.75 -11.87 -20.11
CA THR A 349 13.20 -10.90 -19.14
C THR A 349 14.27 -10.16 -18.36
N GLU A 350 15.54 -10.30 -18.70
CA GLU A 350 16.64 -9.58 -18.06
C GLU A 350 16.45 -8.06 -18.20
N GLY A 351 16.49 -7.35 -17.07
CA GLY A 351 16.29 -5.91 -17.00
C GLY A 351 14.84 -5.45 -17.22
N VAL A 352 13.90 -6.36 -17.40
CA VAL A 352 12.46 -6.03 -17.44
C VAL A 352 11.93 -5.97 -16.01
N PHE A 353 11.58 -4.78 -15.56
CA PHE A 353 11.13 -4.54 -14.19
C PHE A 353 10.03 -5.52 -13.75
N GLN A 354 10.17 -6.08 -12.56
CA GLN A 354 9.31 -7.11 -11.96
C GLN A 354 9.30 -8.49 -12.65
N LEU A 355 9.80 -8.64 -13.87
CA LEU A 355 9.78 -9.91 -14.61
C LEU A 355 11.13 -10.64 -14.61
N GLU A 356 12.18 -10.08 -14.00
CA GLU A 356 13.57 -10.52 -14.10
C GLU A 356 13.98 -11.62 -13.09
N SER A 357 13.15 -11.95 -12.09
CA SER A 357 13.47 -13.05 -11.18
C SER A 357 13.37 -14.41 -11.88
N ALA A 358 14.22 -15.37 -11.50
CA ALA A 358 14.22 -16.70 -12.11
C ALA A 358 12.85 -17.38 -12.12
N GLY A 359 12.08 -17.26 -11.00
CA GLY A 359 10.74 -17.80 -10.92
C GLY A 359 9.76 -17.11 -11.87
N MET A 360 9.82 -15.77 -11.95
CA MET A 360 8.96 -15.00 -12.85
C MET A 360 9.30 -15.24 -14.32
N THR A 361 10.59 -15.36 -14.65
CA THR A 361 11.06 -15.75 -16.00
C THR A 361 10.51 -17.11 -16.40
N SER A 362 10.54 -18.09 -15.49
CA SER A 362 9.97 -19.42 -15.75
C SER A 362 8.46 -19.37 -15.96
N PHE A 363 7.77 -18.61 -15.12
CA PHE A 363 6.33 -18.42 -15.23
C PHE A 363 5.93 -17.72 -16.54
N MET A 364 6.66 -16.69 -17.00
CA MET A 364 6.39 -16.04 -18.30
C MET A 364 6.52 -17.02 -19.47
N LYS A 365 7.44 -18.00 -19.43
CA LYS A 365 7.56 -19.05 -20.44
C LYS A 365 6.35 -19.98 -20.47
N GLU A 366 5.73 -20.25 -19.34
CA GLU A 366 4.53 -21.07 -19.24
C GLU A 366 3.28 -20.29 -19.65
N LEU A 367 3.15 -19.05 -19.19
CA LEU A 367 2.02 -18.17 -19.46
C LEU A 367 1.92 -17.78 -20.93
N LYS A 368 3.08 -17.55 -21.60
CA LYS A 368 3.17 -17.08 -22.99
C LYS A 368 2.22 -15.90 -23.22
N PRO A 369 2.49 -14.75 -22.62
CA PRO A 369 1.61 -13.59 -22.72
C PRO A 369 1.45 -13.15 -24.18
N GLU A 370 0.25 -12.75 -24.57
CA GLU A 370 -0.11 -12.24 -25.90
C GLU A 370 -0.68 -10.83 -25.85
N SER A 371 -0.95 -10.33 -24.65
CA SER A 371 -1.54 -9.01 -24.39
C SER A 371 -0.97 -8.39 -23.12
N LEU A 372 -1.22 -7.09 -22.94
CA LEU A 372 -0.89 -6.40 -21.67
C LEU A 372 -1.69 -6.99 -20.50
N GLU A 373 -2.94 -7.39 -20.74
CA GLU A 373 -3.82 -8.01 -19.77
C GLU A 373 -3.22 -9.32 -19.23
N ASP A 374 -2.59 -10.12 -20.10
CA ASP A 374 -1.89 -11.34 -19.66
C ASP A 374 -0.70 -11.03 -18.75
N VAL A 375 0.05 -9.96 -19.06
CA VAL A 375 1.18 -9.52 -18.22
C VAL A 375 0.68 -9.02 -16.88
N ILE A 376 -0.40 -8.23 -16.84
CA ILE A 376 -1.04 -7.73 -15.62
C ILE A 376 -1.51 -8.91 -14.75
N ALA A 377 -2.21 -9.88 -15.36
CA ALA A 377 -2.65 -11.08 -14.67
C ALA A 377 -1.47 -11.91 -14.15
N GLY A 378 -0.43 -12.07 -14.95
CA GLY A 378 0.79 -12.78 -14.57
C GLY A 378 1.47 -12.17 -13.34
N ILE A 379 1.65 -10.87 -13.31
CA ILE A 379 2.22 -10.16 -12.13
C ILE A 379 1.31 -10.33 -10.89
N SER A 380 0.01 -10.38 -11.09
CA SER A 380 -0.97 -10.52 -10.01
C SER A 380 -1.06 -11.95 -9.47
N LEU A 381 -0.96 -12.95 -10.35
CA LEU A 381 -0.96 -14.37 -9.99
C LEU A 381 0.33 -14.79 -9.28
N TYR A 382 1.49 -14.24 -9.66
CA TYR A 382 2.77 -14.63 -9.08
C TYR A 382 2.99 -13.97 -7.70
N ARG A 383 2.05 -14.24 -6.78
CA ARG A 383 2.07 -13.79 -5.38
C ARG A 383 1.58 -14.91 -4.47
N PRO A 384 2.04 -14.99 -3.21
CA PRO A 384 1.47 -15.93 -2.24
C PRO A 384 -0.05 -15.79 -2.14
N GLY A 385 -0.79 -16.89 -2.27
CA GLY A 385 -2.24 -16.96 -2.38
C GLY A 385 -2.67 -17.19 -3.82
N PRO A 386 -2.73 -16.18 -4.69
CA PRO A 386 -3.16 -16.36 -6.09
C PRO A 386 -2.29 -17.31 -6.92
N MET A 387 -1.07 -17.61 -6.49
CA MET A 387 -0.15 -18.52 -7.19
C MET A 387 -0.73 -19.92 -7.40
N ASP A 388 -1.59 -20.38 -6.51
CA ASP A 388 -2.23 -21.69 -6.60
C ASP A 388 -3.22 -21.78 -7.79
N PHE A 389 -3.69 -20.63 -8.31
CA PHE A 389 -4.57 -20.57 -9.49
C PHE A 389 -3.82 -20.53 -10.82
N ILE A 390 -2.48 -20.46 -10.84
CA ILE A 390 -1.68 -20.41 -12.08
C ILE A 390 -2.01 -21.57 -13.04
N PRO A 391 -2.06 -22.85 -12.61
CA PRO A 391 -2.38 -23.94 -13.51
C PRO A 391 -3.77 -23.80 -14.14
N GLN A 392 -4.78 -23.42 -13.35
CA GLN A 392 -6.15 -23.21 -13.83
C GLN A 392 -6.24 -22.04 -14.81
N TYR A 393 -5.53 -20.94 -14.53
CA TYR A 393 -5.48 -19.77 -15.41
C TYR A 393 -4.87 -20.11 -16.77
N ILE A 394 -3.74 -20.81 -16.79
CA ILE A 394 -3.07 -21.24 -18.03
C ILE A 394 -3.94 -22.24 -18.82
N GLU A 395 -4.59 -23.18 -18.14
CA GLU A 395 -5.52 -24.13 -18.79
C GLU A 395 -6.70 -23.38 -19.41
N GLY A 396 -7.36 -22.48 -18.67
CA GLY A 396 -8.48 -21.68 -19.20
C GLY A 396 -8.09 -20.76 -20.34
N LYS A 397 -6.86 -20.19 -20.31
CA LYS A 397 -6.32 -19.37 -21.40
C LYS A 397 -6.14 -20.21 -22.69
N ASN A 398 -5.59 -21.41 -22.58
CA ASN A 398 -5.26 -22.25 -23.72
C ASN A 398 -6.45 -23.06 -24.24
N ASN A 399 -7.43 -23.36 -23.37
CA ASN A 399 -8.61 -24.17 -23.66
C ASN A 399 -9.86 -23.51 -23.07
N PRO A 400 -10.53 -22.61 -23.82
CA PRO A 400 -11.73 -21.92 -23.33
C PRO A 400 -12.87 -22.86 -22.92
N ASP A 401 -12.95 -24.06 -23.45
CA ASP A 401 -13.97 -25.06 -23.09
C ASP A 401 -13.76 -25.65 -21.69
N SER A 402 -12.58 -25.48 -21.11
CA SER A 402 -12.28 -25.89 -19.72
C SER A 402 -12.78 -24.93 -18.66
N ILE A 403 -13.24 -23.74 -19.05
CA ILE A 403 -13.68 -22.70 -18.11
C ILE A 403 -15.04 -23.08 -17.53
N HIS A 404 -15.09 -23.22 -16.22
CA HIS A 404 -16.32 -23.51 -15.50
C HIS A 404 -16.59 -22.46 -14.42
N PHE A 405 -17.80 -21.86 -14.47
CA PHE A 405 -18.27 -20.95 -13.43
C PHE A 405 -19.19 -21.72 -12.47
N LEU A 406 -18.99 -21.53 -11.16
CA LEU A 406 -19.81 -22.16 -10.12
C LEU A 406 -21.29 -21.70 -10.17
N CYS A 407 -21.52 -20.50 -10.68
CA CYS A 407 -22.85 -19.97 -11.00
C CYS A 407 -22.77 -18.95 -12.14
N PRO A 408 -23.86 -18.72 -12.89
CA PRO A 408 -23.85 -17.80 -14.03
C PRO A 408 -23.47 -16.35 -13.68
N GLN A 409 -23.73 -15.92 -12.44
CA GLN A 409 -23.41 -14.58 -11.98
C GLN A 409 -21.91 -14.29 -11.88
N LEU A 410 -21.07 -15.33 -11.85
CA LEU A 410 -19.61 -15.18 -11.84
C LEU A 410 -19.01 -14.91 -13.24
N GLU A 411 -19.71 -15.33 -14.30
CA GLU A 411 -19.19 -15.20 -15.67
C GLU A 411 -18.80 -13.74 -16.02
N PRO A 412 -19.65 -12.72 -15.83
CA PRO A 412 -19.28 -11.35 -16.16
C PRO A 412 -18.16 -10.78 -15.30
N ILE A 413 -17.85 -11.41 -14.15
CA ILE A 413 -16.79 -10.96 -13.24
C ILE A 413 -15.46 -11.67 -13.56
N LEU A 414 -15.50 -12.96 -13.87
CA LEU A 414 -14.31 -13.81 -13.96
C LEU A 414 -13.95 -14.22 -15.40
N SER A 415 -14.74 -13.85 -16.42
CA SER A 415 -14.44 -14.20 -17.82
C SER A 415 -13.10 -13.64 -18.29
N ALA A 416 -12.75 -12.42 -17.89
CA ALA A 416 -11.48 -11.78 -18.23
C ALA A 416 -10.24 -12.49 -17.61
N THR A 417 -10.45 -13.36 -16.64
CA THR A 417 -9.41 -14.11 -15.93
C THR A 417 -9.64 -15.63 -16.00
N TYR A 418 -10.35 -16.07 -17.03
CA TYR A 418 -10.59 -17.50 -17.32
C TYR A 418 -11.18 -18.31 -16.15
N GLY A 419 -12.11 -17.67 -15.39
CA GLY A 419 -12.77 -18.28 -14.24
C GLY A 419 -11.99 -18.21 -12.92
N CYS A 420 -10.81 -17.61 -12.91
CA CYS A 420 -9.98 -17.49 -11.70
C CYS A 420 -10.20 -16.15 -10.99
N ILE A 421 -10.14 -16.17 -9.67
CA ILE A 421 -10.08 -14.93 -8.86
C ILE A 421 -8.62 -14.47 -8.85
N VAL A 422 -8.32 -13.34 -9.51
CA VAL A 422 -6.97 -12.79 -9.67
C VAL A 422 -6.84 -11.41 -9.05
N TYR A 423 -7.92 -10.62 -9.08
CA TYR A 423 -7.92 -9.23 -8.66
C TYR A 423 -8.80 -8.98 -7.42
N GLN A 424 -8.35 -8.05 -6.58
CA GLN A 424 -9.11 -7.64 -5.39
C GLN A 424 -10.48 -7.06 -5.76
N GLU A 425 -10.56 -6.38 -6.89
CA GLU A 425 -11.81 -5.85 -7.45
C GLU A 425 -12.82 -6.97 -7.74
N GLN A 426 -12.36 -8.13 -8.20
CA GLN A 426 -13.22 -9.29 -8.44
C GLN A 426 -13.83 -9.82 -7.14
N VAL A 427 -13.05 -9.87 -6.05
CA VAL A 427 -13.59 -10.23 -4.72
C VAL A 427 -14.69 -9.26 -4.31
N MET A 428 -14.48 -7.95 -4.46
CA MET A 428 -15.48 -6.93 -4.14
C MET A 428 -16.74 -7.06 -5.02
N GLN A 429 -16.56 -7.31 -6.32
CA GLN A 429 -17.67 -7.51 -7.26
C GLN A 429 -18.46 -8.79 -6.96
N ILE A 430 -17.79 -9.89 -6.59
CA ILE A 430 -18.44 -11.14 -6.17
C ILE A 430 -19.29 -10.90 -4.94
N VAL A 431 -18.73 -10.32 -3.88
CA VAL A 431 -19.43 -10.02 -2.64
C VAL A 431 -20.65 -9.12 -2.89
N ARG A 432 -20.50 -8.09 -3.71
CA ARG A 432 -21.60 -7.20 -4.11
C ARG A 432 -22.66 -7.91 -4.94
N SER A 433 -22.26 -8.58 -6.01
CA SER A 433 -23.18 -9.12 -7.00
C SER A 433 -23.92 -10.34 -6.50
N LEU A 434 -23.27 -11.21 -5.73
CA LEU A 434 -23.86 -12.45 -5.22
C LEU A 434 -24.48 -12.24 -3.84
N GLY A 435 -23.79 -11.60 -2.91
CA GLY A 435 -24.23 -11.38 -1.55
C GLY A 435 -25.15 -10.16 -1.36
N GLY A 436 -25.17 -9.23 -2.34
CA GLY A 436 -26.00 -8.01 -2.29
C GLY A 436 -25.43 -6.90 -1.40
N TYR A 437 -24.13 -6.91 -1.16
CA TYR A 437 -23.43 -5.89 -0.38
C TYR A 437 -23.31 -4.54 -1.11
N THR A 438 -23.15 -3.46 -0.36
CA THR A 438 -22.67 -2.19 -0.92
C THR A 438 -21.20 -2.33 -1.37
N LEU A 439 -20.71 -1.45 -2.23
CA LEU A 439 -19.29 -1.45 -2.61
C LEU A 439 -18.39 -1.12 -1.42
N GLY A 440 -18.80 -0.17 -0.57
CA GLY A 440 -18.06 0.20 0.62
C GLY A 440 -17.89 -0.99 1.57
N ARG A 441 -18.97 -1.72 1.85
CA ARG A 441 -18.91 -2.90 2.70
C ARG A 441 -18.12 -4.05 2.05
N SER A 442 -18.20 -4.20 0.72
CA SER A 442 -17.40 -5.20 -0.01
C SER A 442 -15.89 -4.98 0.17
N ASP A 443 -15.42 -3.72 0.26
CA ASP A 443 -14.02 -3.41 0.60
C ASP A 443 -13.67 -3.85 2.03
N LEU A 444 -14.57 -3.69 2.99
CA LEU A 444 -14.33 -4.15 4.36
C LEU A 444 -14.15 -5.68 4.43
N VAL A 445 -14.99 -6.43 3.71
CA VAL A 445 -14.88 -7.91 3.60
C VAL A 445 -13.54 -8.30 2.95
N ARG A 446 -13.20 -7.72 1.80
CA ARG A 446 -11.93 -7.97 1.12
C ARG A 446 -10.72 -7.69 2.04
N ARG A 447 -10.74 -6.60 2.82
CA ARG A 447 -9.66 -6.27 3.77
C ARG A 447 -9.58 -7.25 4.94
N ALA A 448 -10.72 -7.75 5.43
CA ALA A 448 -10.72 -8.78 6.46
C ALA A 448 -10.05 -10.06 5.97
N MET A 449 -10.31 -10.46 4.72
CA MET A 449 -9.66 -11.59 4.05
C MET A 449 -8.14 -11.35 3.91
N SER A 450 -7.71 -10.24 3.33
CA SER A 450 -6.29 -9.89 3.17
C SER A 450 -5.52 -9.82 4.50
N LYS A 451 -6.17 -9.41 5.60
CA LYS A 451 -5.57 -9.36 6.95
C LYS A 451 -5.75 -10.65 7.74
N LYS A 452 -6.36 -11.68 7.15
CA LYS A 452 -6.66 -13.00 7.77
C LYS A 452 -7.30 -12.88 9.15
N LYS A 453 -8.30 -11.98 9.30
CA LYS A 453 -9.04 -11.77 10.55
C LYS A 453 -10.13 -12.83 10.70
N ALA A 454 -9.76 -14.01 11.23
CA ALA A 454 -10.61 -15.20 11.25
C ALA A 454 -12.04 -14.98 11.79
N ALA A 455 -12.18 -14.28 12.93
CA ALA A 455 -13.50 -14.03 13.52
C ALA A 455 -14.40 -13.14 12.64
N VAL A 456 -13.80 -12.13 11.96
CA VAL A 456 -14.55 -11.27 11.03
C VAL A 456 -14.90 -12.05 9.77
N MET A 457 -13.98 -12.86 9.28
CA MET A 457 -14.21 -13.68 8.08
C MET A 457 -15.33 -14.71 8.29
N GLU A 458 -15.41 -15.34 9.46
CA GLU A 458 -16.49 -16.29 9.76
C GLU A 458 -17.84 -15.58 9.89
N LYS A 459 -17.89 -14.42 10.54
CA LYS A 459 -19.11 -13.60 10.59
C LYS A 459 -19.56 -13.18 9.19
N GLU A 460 -18.65 -12.70 8.36
CA GLU A 460 -18.98 -12.29 6.99
C GLU A 460 -19.34 -13.48 6.08
N ARG A 461 -18.83 -14.70 6.35
CA ARG A 461 -19.29 -15.93 5.69
C ARG A 461 -20.78 -16.15 5.91
N GLN A 462 -21.22 -16.04 7.17
CA GLN A 462 -22.65 -16.20 7.51
C GLN A 462 -23.49 -15.14 6.81
N ASN A 463 -23.07 -13.88 6.86
CA ASN A 463 -23.75 -12.78 6.19
C ASN A 463 -23.82 -12.98 4.65
N PHE A 464 -22.70 -13.42 4.04
CA PHE A 464 -22.62 -13.64 2.60
C PHE A 464 -23.53 -14.78 2.14
N VAL A 465 -23.57 -15.89 2.86
CA VAL A 465 -24.35 -17.07 2.49
C VAL A 465 -25.84 -16.86 2.82
N TYR A 466 -26.15 -16.53 4.07
CA TYR A 466 -27.55 -16.53 4.58
C TYR A 466 -28.19 -15.14 4.59
N GLY A 467 -27.41 -14.09 4.57
CA GLY A 467 -27.87 -12.70 4.72
C GLY A 467 -27.88 -12.23 6.18
N ASN A 468 -28.10 -10.93 6.34
CA ASN A 468 -28.25 -10.26 7.62
C ASN A 468 -29.11 -9.00 7.43
N GLU A 469 -30.37 -9.04 7.85
CA GLU A 469 -31.30 -7.93 7.69
C GLU A 469 -30.88 -6.68 8.49
N GLU A 470 -30.34 -6.86 9.69
CA GLU A 470 -29.88 -5.74 10.54
C GLU A 470 -28.73 -4.98 9.90
N GLU A 471 -27.89 -5.68 9.15
CA GLU A 471 -26.75 -5.09 8.45
C GLU A 471 -27.06 -4.79 6.97
N GLY A 472 -28.30 -5.00 6.52
CA GLY A 472 -28.74 -4.69 5.17
C GLY A 472 -28.12 -5.59 4.09
N VAL A 473 -27.74 -6.83 4.45
CA VAL A 473 -27.14 -7.80 3.54
C VAL A 473 -28.16 -8.86 3.15
N PRO A 474 -28.57 -8.93 1.87
CA PRO A 474 -29.54 -9.93 1.40
C PRO A 474 -29.04 -11.37 1.54
N GLY A 475 -27.76 -11.64 1.23
CA GLY A 475 -27.17 -12.96 1.19
C GLY A 475 -27.43 -13.73 -0.10
N CYS A 476 -26.56 -14.68 -0.41
CA CYS A 476 -26.57 -15.46 -1.65
C CYS A 476 -27.84 -16.31 -1.81
N ILE A 477 -28.30 -16.96 -0.73
CA ILE A 477 -29.47 -17.85 -0.78
C ILE A 477 -30.71 -17.08 -1.19
N ASN A 478 -30.93 -15.88 -0.61
CA ASN A 478 -32.07 -15.03 -0.95
C ASN A 478 -31.98 -14.42 -2.36
N ARG A 479 -30.83 -14.55 -3.00
CA ARG A 479 -30.56 -14.14 -4.39
C ARG A 479 -30.53 -15.31 -5.38
N GLY A 480 -30.96 -16.49 -4.94
CA GLY A 480 -31.15 -17.68 -5.79
C GLY A 480 -29.88 -18.51 -6.01
N ILE A 481 -28.86 -18.36 -5.16
CA ILE A 481 -27.64 -19.16 -5.18
C ILE A 481 -27.74 -20.21 -4.06
N SER A 482 -27.43 -21.48 -4.37
CA SER A 482 -27.50 -22.54 -3.37
C SER A 482 -26.46 -22.35 -2.27
N GLU A 483 -26.75 -22.85 -1.07
CA GLU A 483 -25.84 -22.80 0.08
C GLU A 483 -24.47 -23.42 -0.24
N GLU A 484 -24.46 -24.58 -0.90
CA GLU A 484 -23.23 -25.29 -1.30
C GLU A 484 -22.35 -24.42 -2.21
N VAL A 485 -22.95 -23.82 -3.25
CA VAL A 485 -22.27 -22.97 -4.20
C VAL A 485 -21.74 -21.70 -3.52
N ALA A 486 -22.56 -21.06 -2.68
CA ALA A 486 -22.17 -19.85 -1.96
C ALA A 486 -20.98 -20.12 -1.01
N ASN A 487 -21.00 -21.21 -0.27
CA ASN A 487 -19.88 -21.61 0.60
C ASN A 487 -18.61 -21.87 -0.19
N LYS A 488 -18.71 -22.58 -1.33
CA LYS A 488 -17.55 -22.87 -2.18
C LYS A 488 -16.93 -21.62 -2.78
N ILE A 489 -17.76 -20.66 -3.21
CA ILE A 489 -17.28 -19.35 -3.68
C ILE A 489 -16.57 -18.59 -2.56
N TYR A 490 -17.14 -18.60 -1.35
CA TYR A 490 -16.53 -17.93 -0.20
C TYR A 490 -15.17 -18.54 0.17
N GLU A 491 -15.04 -19.86 0.12
CA GLU A 491 -13.76 -20.57 0.32
C GLU A 491 -12.71 -20.15 -0.71
N GLN A 492 -13.06 -20.09 -1.99
CA GLN A 492 -12.15 -19.61 -3.04
C GLN A 492 -11.70 -18.17 -2.82
N MET A 493 -12.58 -17.30 -2.30
CA MET A 493 -12.19 -15.94 -1.94
C MET A 493 -11.27 -15.87 -0.73
N MET A 494 -11.37 -16.83 0.19
CA MET A 494 -10.50 -16.89 1.37
C MET A 494 -9.08 -17.38 1.05
N ASP A 495 -8.92 -18.19 0.01
CA ASP A 495 -7.62 -18.67 -0.47
C ASP A 495 -6.85 -17.59 -1.22
N PHE A 496 -7.54 -16.53 -1.67
CA PHE A 496 -7.00 -15.35 -2.34
C PHE A 496 -6.34 -14.35 -1.32
#